data_3f4f0178f4598b31af14e3fb6f60a9ce
#
_entry.id   3f4f0178f4598b31af14e3fb6f60a9ce
#
_cell.length_a   1.000
_cell.length_b   1.000
_cell.length_c   1.000
_cell.angle_alpha   90.00
_cell.angle_beta   90.00
_cell.angle_gamma   90.00
#
_symmetry.space_group_name_H-M   'P 1'
#
loop_
_entity.id
_entity.type
_entity.pdbx_description
1 polymer ?
#
loop_
_entity_poly.entity_id
_entity_poly.type
_entity_poly.pdbx_seq_one_letter_code
_entity_poly.pdbx_strand_id
1 'polypeptide(L)' 'MYYVYILRSLKDGSKYIGQTRSIENRLEEHNRGYVTSTANKKPFKLVSYIAVENRNFALKLEKYLKTGSGRAFIEKHLL' A
#
# COMPACT_ATOMS: atom_id res chain seq x y z
N MET A 1 -9.79 12.94 1.01
CA MET A 1 -9.19 11.88 1.87
C MET A 1 -7.85 11.46 1.35
N TYR A 2 -7.02 10.99 2.23
CA TYR A 2 -5.74 10.36 1.90
C TYR A 2 -5.84 8.90 2.31
N TYR A 3 -5.26 8.00 1.50
CA TYR A 3 -5.39 6.58 1.71
C TYR A 3 -4.01 5.96 1.91
N VAL A 4 -3.87 5.18 2.97
CA VAL A 4 -2.71 4.31 3.12
C VAL A 4 -3.15 2.93 2.68
N TYR A 5 -2.54 2.41 1.62
CA TYR A 5 -3.00 1.19 0.97
C TYR A 5 -1.97 0.08 1.08
N ILE A 6 -2.46 -1.14 1.02
CA ILE A 6 -1.63 -2.34 1.06
C ILE A 6 -1.95 -3.16 -0.18
N LEU A 7 -0.92 -3.40 -0.99
CA LEU A 7 -1.02 -4.22 -2.19
C LEU A 7 -0.32 -5.56 -1.95
N ARG A 8 -0.78 -6.59 -2.64
CA ARG A 8 -0.08 -7.88 -2.68
C ARG A 8 0.31 -8.18 -4.11
N SER A 9 1.58 -8.55 -4.31
CA SER A 9 2.04 -9.04 -5.61
C SER A 9 1.41 -10.39 -5.90
N LEU A 10 0.81 -10.52 -7.08
CA LEU A 10 0.30 -11.81 -7.53
C LEU A 10 1.41 -12.68 -8.12
N LYS A 11 2.60 -12.11 -8.28
CA LYS A 11 3.76 -12.82 -8.78
C LYS A 11 4.50 -13.57 -7.68
N ASP A 12 4.73 -12.93 -6.53
CA ASP A 12 5.54 -13.51 -5.45
C ASP A 12 4.93 -13.40 -4.07
N GLY A 13 3.74 -12.84 -3.94
CA GLY A 13 3.04 -12.70 -2.66
C GLY A 13 3.55 -11.59 -1.75
N SER A 14 4.57 -10.85 -2.17
CA SER A 14 5.09 -9.75 -1.36
C SER A 14 4.09 -8.61 -1.26
N LYS A 15 4.23 -7.80 -0.20
CA LYS A 15 3.33 -6.68 0.06
C LYS A 15 4.02 -5.36 -0.20
N TYR A 16 3.25 -4.39 -0.64
CA TYR A 16 3.71 -3.02 -0.81
C TYR A 16 2.76 -2.09 -0.08
N ILE A 17 3.32 -1.16 0.68
CA ILE A 17 2.57 -0.18 1.45
C ILE A 17 2.89 1.21 0.92
N GLY A 18 1.86 1.98 0.61
CA GLY A 18 2.03 3.33 0.11
C GLY A 18 0.88 4.23 0.53
N GLN A 19 0.95 5.50 0.12
CA GLN A 19 -0.17 6.40 0.35
C GLN A 19 -0.49 7.14 -0.95
N THR A 20 -1.77 7.46 -1.11
CA THR A 20 -2.26 8.12 -2.32
C THR A 20 -3.56 8.85 -2.02
N ARG A 21 -3.93 9.77 -2.89
CA ARG A 21 -5.25 10.39 -2.87
C ARG A 21 -6.25 9.63 -3.74
N SER A 22 -5.77 8.72 -4.59
CA SER A 22 -6.64 7.91 -5.45
C SER A 22 -6.07 6.50 -5.56
N ILE A 23 -6.70 5.56 -4.86
CA ILE A 23 -6.27 4.15 -4.88
C ILE A 23 -6.39 3.58 -6.30
N GLU A 24 -7.49 3.88 -6.97
CA GLU A 24 -7.75 3.36 -8.31
C GLU A 24 -6.65 3.73 -9.30
N ASN A 25 -6.30 5.03 -9.35
CA ASN A 25 -5.25 5.49 -10.25
C ASN A 25 -3.89 4.92 -9.85
N ARG A 26 -3.60 4.85 -8.57
CA ARG A 26 -2.30 4.38 -8.08
C ARG A 26 -2.12 2.89 -8.33
N LEU A 27 -3.17 2.09 -8.12
CA LEU A 27 -3.12 0.67 -8.41
C LEU A 27 -2.86 0.44 -9.90
N GLU A 28 -3.51 1.21 -10.77
CA GLU A 28 -3.28 1.13 -12.19
C GLU A 28 -1.83 1.46 -12.54
N GLU A 29 -1.25 2.50 -11.94
CA GLU A 29 0.16 2.85 -12.15
C GLU A 29 1.10 1.71 -11.76
N HIS A 30 0.86 1.06 -10.63
CA HIS A 30 1.64 -0.09 -10.22
C HIS A 30 1.54 -1.22 -11.24
N ASN A 31 0.33 -1.50 -11.72
CA ASN A 31 0.09 -2.62 -12.63
C ASN A 31 0.56 -2.35 -14.06
N ARG A 32 0.76 -1.10 -14.42
CA ARG A 32 1.38 -0.74 -15.70
C ARG A 32 2.91 -0.68 -15.63
N GLY A 33 3.48 -0.87 -14.43
CA GLY A 33 4.92 -0.83 -14.24
C GLY A 33 5.50 0.57 -14.17
N TYR A 34 4.67 1.59 -13.92
CA TYR A 34 5.12 2.98 -13.86
C TYR A 34 5.84 3.31 -12.55
N VAL A 35 5.71 2.47 -11.53
CA VAL A 35 6.38 2.66 -10.25
C VAL A 35 7.61 1.77 -10.24
N THR A 36 8.79 2.40 -10.28
CA THR A 36 10.05 1.68 -10.44
C THR A 36 10.26 0.59 -9.39
N SER A 37 9.95 0.89 -8.13
CA SER A 37 10.19 -0.06 -7.02
C SER A 37 9.29 -1.30 -7.08
N THR A 38 8.20 -1.28 -7.83
CA THR A 38 7.24 -2.39 -7.88
C THR A 38 7.10 -3.00 -9.27
N ALA A 39 7.77 -2.44 -10.28
CA ALA A 39 7.58 -2.85 -11.66
C ALA A 39 7.85 -4.34 -11.89
N ASN A 40 8.83 -4.90 -11.19
CA ASN A 40 9.21 -6.31 -11.34
C ASN A 40 8.29 -7.28 -10.59
N LYS A 41 7.36 -6.77 -9.79
CA LYS A 41 6.48 -7.59 -8.95
C LYS A 41 5.01 -7.51 -9.35
N LYS A 42 4.72 -6.81 -10.43
CA LYS A 42 3.36 -6.73 -10.95
C LYS A 42 2.90 -8.07 -11.50
N PRO A 43 1.58 -8.37 -11.55
CA PRO A 43 0.50 -7.49 -11.13
C PRO A 43 0.23 -7.51 -9.64
N PHE A 44 -0.42 -6.47 -9.16
CA PHE A 44 -0.80 -6.32 -7.76
C PHE A 44 -2.31 -6.33 -7.62
N LYS A 45 -2.77 -6.76 -6.45
CA LYS A 45 -4.16 -6.54 -6.05
C LYS A 45 -4.20 -5.73 -4.76
N LEU A 46 -5.26 -4.96 -4.59
CA LEU A 46 -5.51 -4.22 -3.36
C LEU A 46 -5.98 -5.21 -2.30
N VAL A 47 -5.29 -5.22 -1.15
CA VAL A 47 -5.65 -6.09 -0.03
C VAL A 47 -6.49 -5.32 0.98
N SER A 48 -6.05 -4.12 1.34
CA SER A 48 -6.68 -3.30 2.37
C SER A 48 -6.25 -1.85 2.22
N TYR A 49 -7.00 -0.95 2.84
CA TYR A 49 -6.58 0.45 2.92
C TYR A 49 -7.22 1.11 4.13
N ILE A 50 -6.60 2.20 4.57
CA ILE A 50 -7.11 3.06 5.64
C ILE A 50 -7.25 4.47 5.08
N ALA A 51 -8.44 5.04 5.21
CA ALA A 51 -8.71 6.40 4.74
C ALA A 51 -8.58 7.37 5.92
N VAL A 52 -7.81 8.44 5.73
CA VAL A 52 -7.64 9.49 6.73
C VAL A 52 -7.80 10.86 6.06
N GLU A 53 -8.20 11.86 6.83
CA GLU A 53 -8.45 13.18 6.25
C GLU A 53 -7.20 14.07 6.19
N ASN A 54 -6.14 13.72 6.90
CA ASN A 54 -4.95 14.55 7.06
C ASN A 54 -3.74 13.88 6.40
N ARG A 55 -3.08 14.62 5.52
CA ARG A 55 -1.91 14.09 4.79
C ARG A 55 -0.76 13.70 5.72
N ASN A 56 -0.49 14.53 6.74
CA ASN A 56 0.59 14.24 7.67
C ASN A 56 0.33 12.96 8.45
N PHE A 57 -0.92 12.73 8.83
CA PHE A 57 -1.30 11.48 9.49
C PHE A 57 -1.09 10.29 8.55
N ALA A 58 -1.48 10.43 7.29
CA ALA A 58 -1.29 9.36 6.31
C ALA A 58 0.19 9.00 6.17
N LEU A 59 1.07 10.00 6.13
CA LEU A 59 2.52 9.77 6.04
C LEU A 59 3.06 9.07 7.28
N LYS A 60 2.60 9.47 8.47
CA LYS A 60 2.99 8.82 9.72
C LYS A 60 2.50 7.37 9.77
N LEU A 61 1.28 7.14 9.35
CA LEU A 61 0.69 5.81 9.33
C LEU A 61 1.43 4.90 8.36
N GLU A 62 1.74 5.39 7.16
CA GLU A 62 2.52 4.62 6.20
C GLU A 62 3.87 4.21 6.79
N LYS A 63 4.55 5.16 7.43
CA LYS A 63 5.84 4.91 8.07
C LYS A 63 5.74 3.85 9.16
N TYR A 64 4.71 3.98 10.01
CA TYR A 64 4.46 3.00 11.07
C TYR A 64 4.22 1.61 10.51
N LEU A 65 3.39 1.49 9.46
CA LEU A 65 3.05 0.19 8.90
C LEU A 65 4.23 -0.53 8.26
N LYS A 66 5.31 0.20 7.98
CA LYS A 66 6.54 -0.38 7.43
C LYS A 66 7.50 -0.86 8.54
N THR A 67 7.22 -0.56 9.80
CA THR A 67 8.00 -1.08 10.93
C THR A 67 7.59 -2.51 11.27
N GLY A 68 8.38 -3.17 12.13
CA GLY A 68 8.03 -4.52 12.60
C GLY A 68 6.68 -4.55 13.28
N SER A 69 6.40 -3.58 14.18
CA SER A 69 5.10 -3.48 14.87
C SER A 69 3.96 -3.22 13.89
N GLY A 70 4.19 -2.37 12.90
CA GLY A 70 3.17 -2.08 11.89
C GLY A 70 2.89 -3.29 11.02
N ARG A 71 3.90 -4.05 10.64
CA ARG A 71 3.72 -5.28 9.87
C ARG A 71 2.91 -6.31 10.65
N ALA A 72 3.16 -6.43 11.95
CA ALA A 72 2.35 -7.30 12.82
C ALA A 72 0.90 -6.83 12.87
N PHE A 73 0.68 -5.53 12.93
CA PHE A 73 -0.67 -4.95 12.88
C PHE A 73 -1.38 -5.31 11.57
N ILE A 74 -0.70 -5.20 10.44
CA ILE A 74 -1.26 -5.58 9.14
C ILE A 74 -1.68 -7.04 9.14
N GLU A 75 -0.79 -7.93 9.56
CA GLU A 75 -1.06 -9.37 9.59
C GLU A 75 -2.28 -9.69 10.46
N LYS A 76 -2.42 -9.00 11.58
CA LYS A 76 -3.47 -9.29 12.55
C LYS A 76 -4.82 -8.67 12.19
N HIS A 77 -4.82 -7.50 11.55
CA HIS A 77 -6.04 -6.70 11.42
C HIS A 77 -6.45 -6.36 9.99
N LEU A 78 -5.51 -6.41 9.03
CA LEU A 78 -5.75 -5.88 7.69
C LEU A 78 -5.66 -6.92 6.56
N LEU A 79 -5.36 -8.15 6.91
CA LEU A 79 -5.28 -9.24 5.91
C LEU A 79 -6.38 -10.26 6.11
#